data_16b003f2bb59f584587e323e5fa7fe18
#
_entry.id   16b003f2bb59f584587e323e5fa7fe18
#
_cell.length_a   1.000
_cell.length_b   1.000
_cell.length_c   1.000
_cell.angle_alpha   90.00
_cell.angle_beta   90.00
_cell.angle_gamma   90.00
#
_symmetry.space_group_name_H-M   'P 1'
#
loop_
_entity.id
_entity.type
_entity.pdbx_description
1 polymer ?
#
loop_
_entity_poly.entity_id
_entity_poly.type
_entity_poly.pdbx_seq_one_letter_code
_entity_poly.pdbx_strand_id
1 'polypeptide(L)'
;MITKELRQELLTLSPEEKTEIIQLLDGINKTPEVVGGAARIRNTRIPVWSLLQSRQMGANDLEILEAYPGLTQTDLNNAWFYAETFPAEIDLAIADNQAD
;
A
#
# COMPACT_ATOMS: atom_id res chain seq x y z
N MET A 1 -12.75 5.29 6.75
CA MET A 1 -12.27 5.39 5.35
C MET A 1 -11.74 6.79 5.09
N ILE A 2 -10.62 6.89 4.38
CA ILE A 2 -10.01 8.18 4.09
C ILE A 2 -10.76 8.85 2.94
N THR A 3 -11.33 10.05 3.19
CA THR A 3 -12.00 10.83 2.14
C THR A 3 -10.98 11.49 1.23
N LYS A 4 -11.44 11.96 0.06
CA LYS A 4 -10.56 12.64 -0.88
C LYS A 4 -9.95 13.92 -0.28
N GLU A 5 -10.74 14.71 0.43
CA GLU A 5 -10.27 15.93 1.08
C GLU A 5 -9.26 15.63 2.18
N LEU A 6 -9.55 14.64 3.03
CA LEU A 6 -8.65 14.24 4.11
C LEU A 6 -7.36 13.69 3.53
N ARG A 7 -7.44 12.92 2.46
CA ARG A 7 -6.27 12.36 1.79
C ARG A 7 -5.34 13.47 1.31
N GLN A 8 -5.88 14.54 0.73
CA GLN A 8 -5.07 15.67 0.27
C GLN A 8 -4.39 16.38 1.44
N GLU A 9 -5.08 16.56 2.56
CA GLU A 9 -4.49 17.14 3.76
C GLU A 9 -3.36 16.27 4.30
N LEU A 10 -3.55 14.96 4.32
CA LEU A 10 -2.52 14.02 4.79
C LEU A 10 -1.29 14.04 3.90
N LEU A 11 -1.44 14.28 2.61
CA LEU A 11 -0.31 14.34 1.68
C LEU A 11 0.60 15.56 1.91
N THR A 12 0.15 16.54 2.70
CA THR A 12 0.98 17.70 3.07
C THR A 12 1.85 17.42 4.29
N LEU A 13 1.64 16.32 4.99
CA LEU A 13 2.41 15.95 6.18
C LEU A 13 3.79 15.44 5.83
N SER A 14 4.69 15.40 6.81
CA SER A 14 6.01 14.79 6.61
C SER A 14 5.87 13.28 6.43
N PRO A 15 6.87 12.61 5.82
CA PRO A 15 6.82 11.14 5.70
C PRO A 15 6.68 10.42 7.03
N GLU A 16 7.32 10.91 8.10
CA GLU A 16 7.20 10.31 9.42
C GLU A 16 5.77 10.42 9.94
N GLU A 17 5.15 11.58 9.79
CA GLU A 17 3.77 11.79 10.22
C GLU A 17 2.79 10.91 9.46
N LYS A 18 3.00 10.77 8.14
CA LYS A 18 2.15 9.91 7.30
C LYS A 18 2.27 8.46 7.71
N THR A 19 3.48 7.99 7.97
CA THR A 19 3.73 6.61 8.41
C THR A 19 3.02 6.34 9.74
N GLU A 20 3.14 7.28 10.68
CA GLU A 20 2.50 7.16 11.99
C GLU A 20 0.99 7.05 11.86
N ILE A 21 0.37 7.86 10.98
CA ILE A 21 -1.07 7.84 10.77
C ILE A 21 -1.51 6.51 10.15
N ILE A 22 -0.78 6.00 9.17
CA ILE A 22 -1.09 4.74 8.51
C ILE A 22 -1.02 3.58 9.52
N GLN A 23 0.02 3.58 10.36
CA GLN A 23 0.18 2.56 11.40
C GLN A 23 -0.92 2.66 12.46
N LEU A 24 -1.29 3.88 12.83
CA LEU A 24 -2.34 4.11 13.81
C LEU A 24 -3.69 3.53 13.32
N LEU A 25 -3.93 3.58 12.02
CA LEU A 25 -5.14 3.02 11.42
C LEU A 25 -5.03 1.50 11.21
N ASP A 26 -3.89 0.91 11.57
CA ASP A 26 -3.61 -0.52 11.41
C ASP A 26 -3.77 -1.00 9.96
N GLY A 27 -3.55 -0.08 9.02
CA GLY A 27 -3.78 -0.35 7.60
C GLY A 27 -2.59 -0.91 6.87
N ILE A 28 -1.38 -0.53 7.25
CA ILE A 28 -0.14 -0.94 6.60
C ILE A 28 0.87 -1.32 7.67
N ASN A 29 1.43 -2.51 7.57
CA ASN A 29 2.42 -3.03 8.52
C ASN A 29 3.72 -3.38 7.82
N LYS A 30 4.84 -3.25 8.55
CA LYS A 30 6.15 -3.70 8.11
C LYS A 30 6.73 -4.58 9.22
N THR A 31 6.90 -5.85 8.92
CA THR A 31 7.47 -6.80 9.87
C THR A 31 8.66 -7.47 9.18
N PRO A 32 9.88 -7.39 9.74
CA PRO A 32 11.10 -7.79 9.04
C PRO A 32 11.08 -9.20 8.43
N GLU A 33 10.37 -10.13 9.05
CA GLU A 33 10.36 -11.53 8.60
C GLU A 33 9.14 -11.89 7.76
N VAL A 34 8.26 -10.93 7.49
CA VAL A 34 7.05 -11.16 6.70
C VAL A 34 7.20 -10.44 5.37
N VAL A 35 7.03 -11.16 4.28
CA VAL A 35 7.21 -10.68 2.89
C VAL A 35 8.49 -9.85 2.71
N GLY A 36 9.59 -10.32 3.30
CA GLY A 36 10.88 -9.66 3.19
C GLY A 36 10.96 -8.31 3.88
N GLY A 37 10.07 -7.99 4.80
CA GLY A 37 10.03 -6.70 5.48
C GLY A 37 9.31 -5.61 4.70
N ALA A 38 8.74 -5.94 3.53
CA ALA A 38 8.02 -4.96 2.72
C ALA A 38 6.72 -4.52 3.39
N ALA A 39 6.27 -3.31 3.09
CA ALA A 39 4.98 -2.82 3.54
C ALA A 39 3.87 -3.74 3.02
N ARG A 40 2.99 -4.18 3.91
CA ARG A 40 1.92 -5.13 3.61
C ARG A 40 0.58 -4.65 4.16
N ILE A 41 -0.48 -5.21 3.62
CA ILE A 41 -1.83 -4.86 4.06
C ILE A 41 -2.12 -5.55 5.38
N ARG A 42 -2.41 -4.76 6.41
CA ARG A 42 -2.76 -5.24 7.76
C ARG A 42 -1.85 -6.40 8.19
N ASN A 43 -2.43 -7.52 8.60
CA ASN A 43 -1.68 -8.71 8.99
C ASN A 43 -1.68 -9.79 7.90
N THR A 44 -1.88 -9.39 6.66
CA THR A 44 -1.82 -10.31 5.51
C THR A 44 -0.40 -10.45 5.01
N ARG A 45 -0.20 -11.36 4.05
CA ARG A 45 1.07 -11.47 3.31
C ARG A 45 0.97 -10.80 1.94
N ILE A 46 0.07 -9.82 1.79
CA ILE A 46 -0.15 -9.09 0.55
C ILE A 46 0.63 -7.78 0.62
N PRO A 47 1.78 -7.66 -0.07
CA PRO A 47 2.56 -6.44 -0.03
C PRO A 47 1.94 -5.35 -0.89
N VAL A 48 2.12 -4.10 -0.47
CA VAL A 48 1.63 -2.93 -1.22
C VAL A 48 2.16 -2.93 -2.64
N TRP A 49 3.44 -3.29 -2.82
CA TRP A 49 4.06 -3.25 -4.16
C TRP A 49 3.34 -4.16 -5.16
N SER A 50 2.83 -5.32 -4.73
CA SER A 50 2.17 -6.23 -5.65
C SER A 50 0.81 -5.69 -6.11
N LEU A 51 0.12 -4.97 -5.23
CA LEU A 51 -1.13 -4.29 -5.59
C LEU A 51 -0.87 -3.15 -6.58
N LEU A 52 0.17 -2.36 -6.33
CA LEU A 52 0.54 -1.29 -7.26
C LEU A 52 0.96 -1.85 -8.61
N GLN A 53 1.70 -2.96 -8.62
CA GLN A 53 2.09 -3.60 -9.86
C GLN A 53 0.86 -4.04 -10.66
N SER A 54 -0.14 -4.64 -10.01
CA SER A 54 -1.39 -5.02 -10.67
C SER A 54 -2.07 -3.81 -11.30
N ARG A 55 -2.11 -2.70 -10.58
CA ARG A 55 -2.68 -1.44 -11.06
C ARG A 55 -1.92 -0.91 -12.28
N GLN A 56 -0.60 -0.96 -12.24
CA GLN A 56 0.24 -0.52 -13.36
C GLN A 56 0.04 -1.40 -14.60
N MET A 57 -0.32 -2.65 -14.40
CA MET A 57 -0.61 -3.59 -15.49
C MET A 57 -2.04 -3.45 -16.02
N GLY A 58 -2.80 -2.49 -15.53
CA GLY A 58 -4.12 -2.17 -16.03
C GLY A 58 -5.30 -2.64 -15.19
N ALA A 59 -5.06 -3.33 -14.07
CA ALA A 59 -6.15 -3.77 -13.21
C ALA A 59 -6.78 -2.59 -12.49
N ASN A 60 -8.11 -2.55 -12.45
CA ASN A 60 -8.82 -1.55 -11.64
C ASN A 60 -9.09 -2.12 -10.24
N ASP A 61 -9.61 -1.28 -9.34
CA ASP A 61 -9.82 -1.67 -7.95
C ASP A 61 -10.74 -2.90 -7.84
N LEU A 62 -11.80 -2.96 -8.64
CA LEU A 62 -12.73 -4.09 -8.60
C LEU A 62 -12.02 -5.40 -8.97
N GLU A 63 -11.21 -5.36 -10.01
CA GLU A 63 -10.45 -6.54 -10.45
C GLU A 63 -9.46 -6.99 -9.38
N ILE A 64 -8.81 -6.04 -8.70
CA ILE A 64 -7.88 -6.36 -7.61
C ILE A 64 -8.63 -6.99 -6.44
N LEU A 65 -9.80 -6.44 -6.07
CA LEU A 65 -10.60 -7.00 -4.99
C LEU A 65 -11.10 -8.41 -5.32
N GLU A 66 -11.39 -8.69 -6.58
CA GLU A 66 -11.78 -10.03 -7.01
C GLU A 66 -10.61 -11.01 -6.92
N ALA A 67 -9.40 -10.55 -7.24
CA ALA A 67 -8.19 -11.38 -7.18
C ALA A 67 -7.73 -11.66 -5.74
N TYR A 68 -8.05 -10.75 -4.81
CA TYR A 68 -7.66 -10.87 -3.40
C TYR A 68 -8.90 -10.78 -2.51
N PRO A 69 -9.65 -11.88 -2.36
CA PRO A 69 -10.96 -11.84 -1.67
C PRO A 69 -10.94 -11.33 -0.23
N GLY A 70 -9.80 -11.36 0.43
CA GLY A 70 -9.68 -10.86 1.80
C GLY A 70 -9.49 -9.36 1.91
N LEU A 71 -9.35 -8.64 0.80
CA LEU A 71 -9.13 -7.21 0.81
C LEU A 71 -10.44 -6.42 0.72
N THR A 72 -10.41 -5.21 1.30
CA THR A 72 -11.53 -4.26 1.22
C THR A 72 -11.08 -3.03 0.42
N GLN A 73 -12.04 -2.19 0.03
CA GLN A 73 -11.71 -0.93 -0.63
C GLN A 73 -10.87 -0.03 0.27
N THR A 74 -11.11 -0.07 1.59
CA THR A 74 -10.29 0.68 2.54
C THR A 74 -8.83 0.23 2.49
N ASP A 75 -8.60 -1.08 2.38
CA ASP A 75 -7.24 -1.62 2.24
C ASP A 75 -6.55 -1.06 0.99
N LEU A 76 -7.26 -1.01 -0.14
CA LEU A 76 -6.70 -0.43 -1.37
C LEU A 76 -6.43 1.06 -1.22
N ASN A 77 -7.34 1.80 -0.58
CA ASN A 77 -7.14 3.23 -0.37
C ASN A 77 -5.88 3.48 0.46
N ASN A 78 -5.65 2.67 1.49
CA ASN A 78 -4.44 2.75 2.31
C ASN A 78 -3.20 2.40 1.50
N ALA A 79 -3.28 1.37 0.66
CA ALA A 79 -2.17 0.96 -0.19
C ALA A 79 -1.79 2.08 -1.18
N TRP A 80 -2.79 2.69 -1.82
CA TRP A 80 -2.54 3.78 -2.75
C TRP A 80 -1.94 5.00 -2.06
N PHE A 81 -2.43 5.32 -0.86
CA PHE A 81 -1.87 6.41 -0.08
C PHE A 81 -0.41 6.14 0.29
N TYR A 82 -0.11 4.91 0.71
CA TYR A 82 1.26 4.52 1.03
C TYR A 82 2.18 4.63 -0.19
N ALA A 83 1.72 4.13 -1.33
CA ALA A 83 2.50 4.17 -2.57
C ALA A 83 2.78 5.60 -3.02
N GLU A 84 1.83 6.52 -2.84
CA GLU A 84 2.03 7.92 -3.17
C GLU A 84 2.96 8.63 -2.19
N THR A 85 3.01 8.15 -0.95
CA THR A 85 3.87 8.72 0.09
C THR A 85 5.32 8.25 -0.05
N PHE A 86 5.51 6.99 -0.42
CA PHE A 86 6.83 6.37 -0.53
C PHE A 86 7.04 5.73 -1.90
N PRO A 87 6.95 6.53 -2.98
CA PRO A 87 7.02 5.96 -4.33
C PRO A 87 8.34 5.25 -4.63
N ALA A 88 9.46 5.77 -4.13
CA ALA A 88 10.77 5.16 -4.37
C ALA A 88 10.88 3.79 -3.70
N GLU A 89 10.34 3.64 -2.50
CA GLU A 89 10.32 2.35 -1.80
C GLU A 89 9.55 1.31 -2.60
N ILE A 90 8.37 1.69 -3.10
CA ILE A 90 7.50 0.78 -3.83
C ILE A 90 8.10 0.45 -5.20
N ASP A 91 8.65 1.44 -5.91
CA ASP A 91 9.29 1.20 -7.20
C ASP A 91 10.47 0.25 -7.07
N LEU A 92 11.28 0.42 -6.02
CA LEU A 92 12.42 -0.46 -5.76
C LEU A 92 11.95 -1.89 -5.45
N ALA A 93 10.89 -2.03 -4.66
CA ALA A 93 10.33 -3.35 -4.33
C ALA A 93 9.83 -4.07 -5.58
N ILE A 94 9.16 -3.34 -6.48
CA ILE A 94 8.69 -3.90 -7.75
C ILE A 94 9.89 -4.35 -8.59
N ALA A 95 10.92 -3.49 -8.71
CA ALA A 95 12.10 -3.81 -9.50
C ALA A 95 12.83 -5.04 -8.94
N ASP A 96 12.98 -5.14 -7.62
CA ASP A 96 13.63 -6.28 -6.97
C ASP A 96 12.89 -7.59 -7.25
N ASN A 97 11.56 -7.53 -7.31
CA ASN A 97 10.75 -8.72 -7.55
C ASN A 97 10.62 -9.08 -9.04
N GLN A 98 10.97 -8.17 -9.94
CA GLN A 98 11.01 -8.43 -11.38
C GLN A 98 12.38 -8.90 -11.86
N ALA A 99 13.41 -8.70 -11.04
CA ALA A 99 14.80 -8.97 -11.43
C ALA A 99 15.14 -10.46 -11.50
N ASP A 100 14.25 -11.33 -11.09
CA ASP A 100 14.46 -12.79 -11.13
C ASP A 100 14.16 -13.41 -12.51
#